data_a56e0661a4ae677a68a486724b0c11c4
#
_entry.id   a56e0661a4ae677a68a486724b0c11c4
#
_cell.length_a   1.000
_cell.length_b   1.000
_cell.length_c   1.000
_cell.angle_alpha   90.00
_cell.angle_beta   90.00
_cell.angle_gamma   90.00
#
_symmetry.space_group_name_H-M   'P 1'
#
loop_
_entity.id
_entity.type
_entity.pdbx_description
1 polymer ?
#
loop_
_entity_poly.entity_id
_entity_poly.type
_entity_poly.pdbx_seq_one_letter_code
_entity_poly.pdbx_strand_id
1 'polypeptide(L)'
;MTEKREFLAPEYYEGFRCKMGACRAACCEGWPVDMSRRDYFRLESVECGRKLRQRIDRALRVLPRATPERYAQIVHGYDGKCPLRMEDGRCAVHAQLGEEFLPAVCRRYPRGLHPDGTCACAASCEQVAETLLRRETPLTFHKTVLTEDFADSTDKPDGKKLDIRMELIACLQNREAPLERRMMTLGARMAQMESPNATNAAQWEEAEAGGAGEAELRFGLKIAEGMLEILDRYSDSVRPYGDFGLAYFGGGDALDKYRRAKADFDGKYPFWRQGLENLMVNHLFFTGFPFADGYVSGYVSMEAEFRGLCAVYTLWRFLAVSWTAEKDGMDALADVTAAAFRLVDHTDFHRNAAELLREMGCVSPRQLMKLISL
;
A
#
# COMPACT_ATOMS: atom_id res chain seq x y z
N MET A 1 18.32 17.30 -17.24
CA MET A 1 19.27 17.99 -16.30
C MET A 1 18.82 17.66 -14.89
N THR A 2 19.73 17.21 -14.04
CA THR A 2 19.41 16.95 -12.63
C THR A 2 19.15 18.27 -11.91
N GLU A 3 18.00 18.40 -11.30
CA GLU A 3 17.60 19.57 -10.50
C GLU A 3 17.58 19.21 -9.02
N LYS A 4 17.78 20.21 -8.17
CA LYS A 4 17.57 20.10 -6.74
C LYS A 4 16.19 20.63 -6.42
N ARG A 5 15.35 19.79 -5.80
CA ARG A 5 14.02 20.19 -5.32
C ARG A 5 13.84 19.81 -3.86
N GLU A 6 13.12 20.67 -3.13
CA GLU A 6 12.73 20.41 -1.74
C GLU A 6 11.44 19.60 -1.73
N PHE A 7 11.40 18.57 -0.88
CA PHE A 7 10.25 17.69 -0.65
C PHE A 7 9.96 17.59 0.84
N LEU A 8 8.69 17.41 1.19
CA LEU A 8 8.30 16.93 2.52
C LEU A 8 8.35 15.41 2.53
N ALA A 9 9.04 14.82 3.49
CA ALA A 9 9.29 13.38 3.58
C ALA A 9 9.06 12.85 5.00
N PRO A 10 8.60 11.59 5.16
CA PRO A 10 8.68 10.92 6.46
C PRO A 10 10.14 10.73 6.88
N GLU A 11 10.42 10.82 8.18
CA GLU A 11 11.78 10.79 8.72
C GLU A 11 12.59 9.52 8.37
N TYR A 12 11.92 8.38 8.10
CA TYR A 12 12.61 7.14 7.68
C TYR A 12 13.14 7.21 6.24
N TYR A 13 12.66 8.16 5.43
CA TYR A 13 12.91 8.21 3.99
C TYR A 13 14.38 8.29 3.62
N GLU A 14 15.14 9.19 4.26
CA GLU A 14 16.58 9.32 4.02
C GLU A 14 17.37 8.13 4.54
N GLY A 15 16.91 7.54 5.64
CA GLY A 15 17.51 6.36 6.26
C GLY A 15 17.20 5.04 5.55
N PHE A 16 16.27 5.03 4.58
CA PHE A 16 15.89 3.82 3.87
C PHE A 16 17.08 3.18 3.14
N ARG A 17 17.27 1.88 3.38
CA ARG A 17 18.28 1.05 2.71
C ARG A 17 17.63 -0.23 2.21
N CYS A 18 17.80 -0.52 0.92
CA CYS A 18 17.31 -1.75 0.30
C CYS A 18 18.02 -2.98 0.89
N LYS A 19 17.29 -4.07 1.13
CA LYS A 19 17.85 -5.37 1.55
C LYS A 19 18.68 -6.07 0.46
N MET A 20 18.70 -5.54 -0.77
CA MET A 20 19.58 -6.00 -1.87
C MET A 20 19.47 -7.50 -2.20
N GLY A 21 18.31 -8.07 -2.15
CA GLY A 21 18.05 -9.48 -2.46
C GLY A 21 17.82 -10.37 -1.24
N ALA A 22 18.01 -9.87 -0.04
CA ALA A 22 17.63 -10.59 1.19
C ALA A 22 16.13 -10.51 1.50
N CYS A 23 15.32 -9.95 0.59
CA CYS A 23 13.86 -9.92 0.71
C CYS A 23 13.27 -11.31 0.46
N ARG A 24 12.28 -11.70 1.26
CA ARG A 24 11.47 -12.91 1.07
C ARG A 24 10.56 -12.77 -0.15
N ALA A 25 9.94 -11.59 -0.32
CA ALA A 25 9.16 -11.22 -1.51
C ALA A 25 9.85 -10.08 -2.25
N ALA A 26 10.38 -10.36 -3.45
CA ALA A 26 11.14 -9.37 -4.19
C ALA A 26 10.24 -8.33 -4.88
N CYS A 27 10.74 -7.09 -4.95
CA CYS A 27 10.08 -5.98 -5.64
C CYS A 27 9.90 -6.19 -7.15
N CYS A 28 10.58 -7.17 -7.74
CA CYS A 28 10.51 -7.52 -9.16
C CYS A 28 9.71 -8.82 -9.42
N GLU A 29 8.78 -9.16 -8.53
CA GLU A 29 7.88 -10.30 -8.66
C GLU A 29 6.42 -9.83 -8.66
N GLY A 30 5.58 -10.47 -9.49
CA GLY A 30 4.13 -10.33 -9.47
C GLY A 30 3.56 -9.10 -10.19
N TRP A 31 4.35 -8.24 -10.81
CA TRP A 31 3.86 -7.13 -11.60
C TRP A 31 4.75 -6.82 -12.81
N PRO A 32 4.19 -6.29 -13.90
CA PRO A 32 4.97 -5.87 -15.06
C PRO A 32 5.82 -4.63 -14.73
N VAL A 33 7.08 -4.66 -15.10
CA VAL A 33 8.02 -3.54 -14.95
C VAL A 33 8.11 -2.79 -16.27
N ASP A 34 7.34 -1.71 -16.39
CA ASP A 34 7.38 -0.83 -17.56
C ASP A 34 8.63 0.06 -17.53
N MET A 35 9.12 0.44 -18.70
CA MET A 35 10.28 1.31 -18.83
C MET A 35 10.14 2.30 -19.98
N SER A 36 10.82 3.44 -19.82
CA SER A 36 10.91 4.45 -20.86
C SER A 36 11.74 3.97 -22.08
N ARG A 37 11.55 4.66 -23.21
CA ARG A 37 12.38 4.43 -24.40
C ARG A 37 13.88 4.64 -24.11
N ARG A 38 14.22 5.63 -23.28
CA ARG A 38 15.59 5.90 -22.85
C ARG A 38 16.19 4.73 -22.07
N ASP A 39 15.44 4.20 -21.09
CA ASP A 39 15.88 3.06 -20.26
C ASP A 39 16.04 1.79 -21.12
N TYR A 40 15.10 1.54 -22.05
CA TYR A 40 15.18 0.41 -22.96
C TYR A 40 16.47 0.43 -23.79
N PHE A 41 16.74 1.53 -24.50
CA PHE A 41 17.93 1.61 -25.34
C PHE A 41 19.23 1.63 -24.53
N ARG A 42 19.22 2.16 -23.31
CA ARG A 42 20.38 2.08 -22.41
C ARG A 42 20.71 0.63 -22.03
N LEU A 43 19.71 -0.21 -21.74
CA LEU A 43 19.92 -1.63 -21.44
C LEU A 43 20.23 -2.45 -22.71
N GLU A 44 19.61 -2.10 -23.83
CA GLU A 44 19.80 -2.79 -25.10
C GLU A 44 21.21 -2.57 -25.64
N SER A 45 21.76 -1.38 -25.52
CA SER A 45 23.07 -1.01 -26.04
C SER A 45 24.24 -1.21 -25.06
N VAL A 46 23.97 -1.59 -23.79
CA VAL A 46 25.04 -1.71 -22.80
C VAL A 46 26.03 -2.83 -23.14
N GLU A 47 27.30 -2.53 -23.08
CA GLU A 47 28.36 -3.55 -23.18
C GLU A 47 28.44 -4.35 -21.88
N CYS A 48 28.22 -5.64 -21.97
CA CYS A 48 28.25 -6.53 -20.81
C CYS A 48 28.60 -7.97 -21.18
N GLY A 49 28.89 -8.79 -20.19
CA GLY A 49 29.20 -10.20 -20.38
C GLY A 49 28.04 -10.99 -21.04
N ARG A 50 28.39 -12.01 -21.85
CA ARG A 50 27.43 -12.84 -22.62
C ARG A 50 26.24 -13.34 -21.79
N LYS A 51 26.46 -13.76 -20.54
CA LYS A 51 25.39 -14.27 -19.67
C LYS A 51 24.38 -13.18 -19.30
N LEU A 52 24.84 -11.97 -18.99
CA LEU A 52 23.98 -10.84 -18.68
C LEU A 52 23.22 -10.38 -19.94
N ARG A 53 23.90 -10.29 -21.10
CA ARG A 53 23.26 -9.95 -22.38
C ARG A 53 22.08 -10.87 -22.68
N GLN A 54 22.28 -12.18 -22.57
CA GLN A 54 21.20 -13.16 -22.79
C GLN A 54 20.02 -12.99 -21.82
N ARG A 55 20.29 -12.61 -20.57
CA ARG A 55 19.21 -12.31 -19.59
C ARG A 55 18.43 -11.05 -19.99
N ILE A 56 19.14 -9.98 -20.38
CA ILE A 56 18.54 -8.72 -20.82
C ILE A 56 17.66 -8.97 -22.06
N ASP A 57 18.18 -9.65 -23.09
CA ASP A 57 17.48 -9.93 -24.35
C ASP A 57 16.20 -10.76 -24.13
N ARG A 58 16.22 -11.67 -23.15
CA ARG A 58 15.04 -12.47 -22.77
C ARG A 58 14.03 -11.66 -21.99
N ALA A 59 14.47 -10.70 -21.19
CA ALA A 59 13.62 -9.93 -20.29
C ALA A 59 12.85 -8.82 -21.03
N LEU A 60 13.45 -8.17 -22.03
CA LEU A 60 12.89 -6.96 -22.62
C LEU A 60 11.91 -7.25 -23.76
N ARG A 61 10.75 -6.58 -23.73
CA ARG A 61 9.77 -6.59 -24.83
C ARG A 61 9.24 -5.19 -25.06
N VAL A 62 9.27 -4.75 -26.31
CA VAL A 62 8.63 -3.49 -26.72
C VAL A 62 7.11 -3.68 -26.69
N LEU A 63 6.41 -2.67 -26.18
CA LEU A 63 4.95 -2.71 -26.06
C LEU A 63 4.27 -2.45 -27.42
N PRO A 64 3.12 -3.09 -27.71
CA PRO A 64 2.40 -2.88 -28.98
C PRO A 64 1.95 -1.42 -29.21
N ARG A 65 1.71 -0.67 -28.13
CA ARG A 65 1.33 0.75 -28.13
C ARG A 65 2.36 1.54 -27.33
N ALA A 66 3.61 1.49 -27.77
CA ALA A 66 4.73 2.14 -27.09
C ALA A 66 4.62 3.66 -27.15
N THR A 67 4.83 4.33 -26.03
CA THR A 67 5.09 5.78 -25.94
C THR A 67 6.55 6.01 -25.50
N PRO A 68 7.08 7.22 -25.56
CA PRO A 68 8.42 7.49 -25.05
C PRO A 68 8.58 7.16 -23.56
N GLU A 69 7.54 7.36 -22.76
CA GLU A 69 7.52 7.16 -21.30
C GLU A 69 7.26 5.69 -20.93
N ARG A 70 6.41 5.01 -21.71
CA ARG A 70 6.05 3.60 -21.55
C ARG A 70 6.35 2.85 -22.84
N TYR A 71 7.63 2.56 -23.07
CA TYR A 71 8.12 2.01 -24.34
C TYR A 71 8.22 0.50 -24.36
N ALA A 72 8.75 -0.08 -23.30
CA ALA A 72 8.98 -1.51 -23.19
C ALA A 72 8.67 -2.01 -21.79
N GLN A 73 8.70 -3.31 -21.62
CA GLN A 73 8.38 -3.98 -20.36
C GLN A 73 9.36 -5.10 -20.09
N ILE A 74 9.69 -5.35 -18.83
CA ILE A 74 10.33 -6.59 -18.40
C ILE A 74 9.25 -7.67 -18.29
N VAL A 75 9.38 -8.71 -19.11
CA VAL A 75 8.48 -9.86 -19.10
C VAL A 75 8.99 -10.88 -18.09
N HIS A 76 8.15 -11.22 -17.12
CA HIS A 76 8.45 -12.22 -16.10
C HIS A 76 8.43 -13.63 -16.70
N GLY A 77 9.15 -14.55 -16.04
CA GLY A 77 9.06 -15.98 -16.32
C GLY A 77 7.71 -16.57 -15.94
N TYR A 78 7.48 -17.83 -16.25
CA TYR A 78 6.27 -18.56 -15.86
C TYR A 78 6.10 -18.69 -14.33
N ASP A 79 7.21 -18.53 -13.60
CA ASP A 79 7.26 -18.51 -12.13
C ASP A 79 6.98 -17.12 -11.54
N GLY A 80 6.57 -16.14 -12.35
CA GLY A 80 6.30 -14.76 -11.94
C GLY A 80 7.55 -13.94 -11.60
N LYS A 81 8.76 -14.49 -11.80
CA LYS A 81 10.01 -13.83 -11.43
C LYS A 81 10.61 -13.05 -12.59
N CYS A 82 11.26 -11.95 -12.25
CA CYS A 82 12.05 -11.18 -13.20
C CYS A 82 13.25 -12.01 -13.71
N PRO A 83 13.46 -12.14 -15.04
CA PRO A 83 14.60 -12.89 -15.59
C PRO A 83 15.97 -12.32 -15.21
N LEU A 84 16.00 -11.06 -14.78
CA LEU A 84 17.24 -10.38 -14.33
C LEU A 84 17.58 -10.69 -12.86
N ARG A 85 16.66 -11.34 -12.11
CA ARG A 85 16.93 -11.77 -10.74
C ARG A 85 17.85 -13.00 -10.75
N MET A 86 18.87 -12.96 -9.91
CA MET A 86 19.81 -14.08 -9.69
C MET A 86 19.30 -15.00 -8.59
N GLU A 87 19.93 -16.16 -8.44
CA GLU A 87 19.58 -17.14 -7.40
C GLU A 87 19.77 -16.60 -5.97
N ASP A 88 20.72 -15.69 -5.79
CA ASP A 88 20.97 -14.99 -4.53
C ASP A 88 19.99 -13.83 -4.24
N GLY A 89 18.96 -13.68 -5.08
CA GLY A 89 17.91 -12.66 -4.94
C GLY A 89 18.27 -11.28 -5.50
N ARG A 90 19.53 -11.01 -5.85
CA ARG A 90 19.97 -9.72 -6.38
C ARG A 90 19.62 -9.57 -7.87
N CYS A 91 19.48 -8.32 -8.33
CA CYS A 91 19.36 -8.02 -9.74
C CYS A 91 20.71 -8.11 -10.45
N ALA A 92 20.81 -8.88 -11.54
CA ALA A 92 22.04 -9.05 -12.30
C ALA A 92 22.54 -7.74 -12.94
N VAL A 93 21.62 -6.87 -13.39
CA VAL A 93 21.96 -5.53 -13.90
C VAL A 93 22.58 -4.69 -12.79
N HIS A 94 21.91 -4.61 -11.64
CA HIS A 94 22.43 -3.85 -10.50
C HIS A 94 23.79 -4.36 -10.02
N ALA A 95 23.93 -5.68 -9.90
CA ALA A 95 25.15 -6.30 -9.36
C ALA A 95 26.36 -6.19 -10.29
N GLN A 96 26.17 -6.12 -11.61
CA GLN A 96 27.25 -6.14 -12.60
C GLN A 96 27.53 -4.80 -13.28
N LEU A 97 26.51 -3.94 -13.36
CA LEU A 97 26.59 -2.67 -14.10
C LEU A 97 26.38 -1.45 -13.21
N GLY A 98 25.75 -1.63 -12.03
CA GLY A 98 25.44 -0.53 -11.12
C GLY A 98 24.00 -0.05 -11.19
N GLU A 99 23.62 0.80 -10.23
CA GLU A 99 22.27 1.35 -10.07
C GLU A 99 21.86 2.23 -11.26
N GLU A 100 22.79 2.94 -11.86
CA GLU A 100 22.58 3.84 -12.99
C GLU A 100 22.03 3.15 -14.23
N PHE A 101 22.25 1.85 -14.38
CA PHE A 101 21.72 1.04 -15.49
C PHE A 101 20.34 0.48 -15.22
N LEU A 102 19.84 0.55 -13.98
CA LEU A 102 18.48 0.13 -13.70
C LEU A 102 17.45 1.01 -14.42
N PRO A 103 16.33 0.42 -14.91
CA PRO A 103 15.18 1.22 -15.31
C PRO A 103 14.77 2.17 -14.18
N ALA A 104 14.26 3.35 -14.52
CA ALA A 104 13.91 4.37 -13.53
C ALA A 104 12.94 3.83 -12.45
N VAL A 105 11.96 3.00 -12.83
CA VAL A 105 11.03 2.36 -11.90
C VAL A 105 11.74 1.43 -10.91
N CYS A 106 12.71 0.64 -11.35
CA CYS A 106 13.49 -0.26 -10.47
C CYS A 106 14.44 0.51 -9.56
N ARG A 107 15.03 1.61 -10.06
CA ARG A 107 15.95 2.45 -9.29
C ARG A 107 15.24 3.24 -8.21
N ARG A 108 14.03 3.75 -8.51
CA ARG A 108 13.25 4.57 -7.58
C ARG A 108 12.50 3.74 -6.53
N TYR A 109 11.99 2.57 -6.92
CA TYR A 109 11.21 1.75 -5.98
C TYR A 109 12.00 1.45 -4.70
N PRO A 110 11.39 1.58 -3.52
CA PRO A 110 9.98 1.90 -3.25
C PRO A 110 9.65 3.40 -3.16
N ARG A 111 10.59 4.29 -3.51
CA ARG A 111 10.44 5.75 -3.39
C ARG A 111 9.46 6.27 -4.43
N GLY A 112 8.40 6.91 -3.95
CA GLY A 112 7.48 7.73 -4.74
C GLY A 112 7.82 9.21 -4.59
N LEU A 113 7.81 9.94 -5.69
CA LEU A 113 7.96 11.39 -5.75
C LEU A 113 6.68 11.96 -6.35
N HIS A 114 6.04 12.87 -5.65
CA HIS A 114 4.76 13.43 -6.07
C HIS A 114 4.91 14.88 -6.53
N PRO A 115 4.09 15.30 -7.52
CA PRO A 115 4.10 16.69 -8.02
C PRO A 115 3.80 17.72 -6.94
N ASP A 116 3.06 17.36 -5.90
CA ASP A 116 2.71 18.23 -4.77
C ASP A 116 3.88 18.55 -3.83
N GLY A 117 5.09 18.09 -4.14
CA GLY A 117 6.28 18.33 -3.33
C GLY A 117 6.41 17.38 -2.14
N THR A 118 5.74 16.23 -2.17
CA THR A 118 5.88 15.20 -1.17
C THR A 118 6.63 13.98 -1.71
N CYS A 119 7.29 13.24 -0.83
CA CYS A 119 7.90 11.96 -1.17
C CYS A 119 7.81 10.97 -0.01
N ALA A 120 7.59 9.70 -0.31
CA ALA A 120 7.53 8.63 0.67
C ALA A 120 7.96 7.30 0.03
N CYS A 121 8.04 6.24 0.81
CA CYS A 121 8.24 4.90 0.28
C CYS A 121 6.97 4.07 0.40
N ALA A 122 6.66 3.30 -0.66
CA ALA A 122 5.53 2.38 -0.67
C ALA A 122 5.69 1.27 0.38
N ALA A 123 4.65 1.00 1.15
CA ALA A 123 4.62 -0.08 2.14
C ALA A 123 4.54 -1.48 1.49
N SER A 124 4.41 -1.54 0.17
CA SER A 124 4.59 -2.75 -0.65
C SER A 124 6.02 -3.31 -0.62
N CYS A 125 6.99 -2.52 -0.18
CA CYS A 125 8.36 -2.96 0.07
C CYS A 125 8.45 -3.59 1.46
N GLU A 126 8.92 -4.84 1.55
CA GLU A 126 9.11 -5.57 2.80
C GLU A 126 9.92 -4.78 3.84
N GLN A 127 11.01 -4.13 3.42
CA GLN A 127 11.83 -3.31 4.32
C GLN A 127 11.05 -2.10 4.87
N VAL A 128 10.22 -1.47 4.06
CA VAL A 128 9.36 -0.35 4.49
C VAL A 128 8.28 -0.86 5.43
N ALA A 129 7.60 -1.97 5.08
CA ALA A 129 6.60 -2.59 5.94
C ALA A 129 7.16 -2.93 7.33
N GLU A 130 8.34 -3.56 7.40
CA GLU A 130 9.01 -3.86 8.66
C GLU A 130 9.36 -2.60 9.46
N THR A 131 9.86 -1.56 8.78
CA THR A 131 10.21 -0.30 9.43
C THR A 131 8.98 0.35 10.08
N LEU A 132 7.84 0.37 9.37
CA LEU A 132 6.61 0.96 9.86
C LEU A 132 5.95 0.13 10.97
N LEU A 133 5.96 -1.20 10.83
CA LEU A 133 5.39 -2.12 11.83
C LEU A 133 6.17 -2.12 13.16
N ARG A 134 7.50 -1.99 13.10
CA ARG A 134 8.35 -1.97 14.31
C ARG A 134 8.39 -0.61 14.99
N ARG A 135 7.82 0.41 14.35
CA ARG A 135 7.87 1.76 14.87
C ARG A 135 6.81 2.01 15.94
N GLU A 136 7.25 2.33 17.15
CA GLU A 136 6.37 2.61 18.28
C GLU A 136 5.91 4.08 18.33
N THR A 137 6.70 5.01 17.76
CA THR A 137 6.38 6.43 17.72
C THR A 137 5.59 6.82 16.46
N PRO A 138 4.74 7.86 16.49
CA PRO A 138 4.12 8.39 15.30
C PRO A 138 5.16 8.80 14.24
N LEU A 139 4.81 8.68 12.96
CA LEU A 139 5.64 9.21 11.88
C LEU A 139 5.73 10.72 11.97
N THR A 140 6.94 11.25 11.87
CA THR A 140 7.20 12.69 11.71
C THR A 140 7.65 13.00 10.30
N PHE A 141 7.46 14.25 9.88
CA PHE A 141 7.76 14.70 8.53
C PHE A 141 8.74 15.87 8.57
N HIS A 142 9.69 15.88 7.65
CA HIS A 142 10.68 16.95 7.53
C HIS A 142 10.95 17.26 6.05
N LYS A 143 11.55 18.42 5.83
CA LYS A 143 11.97 18.82 4.49
C LYS A 143 13.28 18.13 4.14
N THR A 144 13.34 17.56 2.95
CA THR A 144 14.53 16.96 2.36
C THR A 144 14.80 17.54 0.98
N VAL A 145 16.06 17.57 0.55
CA VAL A 145 16.46 18.05 -0.77
C VAL A 145 16.91 16.86 -1.60
N LEU A 146 16.17 16.56 -2.66
CA LEU A 146 16.50 15.51 -3.61
C LEU A 146 17.11 16.10 -4.87
N THR A 147 18.09 15.36 -5.42
CA THR A 147 18.73 15.69 -6.71
C THR A 147 18.42 14.59 -7.68
N GLU A 148 17.45 14.81 -8.56
CA GLU A 148 17.01 13.85 -9.57
C GLU A 148 16.71 14.49 -10.91
N ASP A 149 16.55 13.67 -11.94
CA ASP A 149 16.02 14.07 -13.23
C ASP A 149 14.49 14.04 -13.11
N PHE A 150 13.91 15.14 -12.68
CA PHE A 150 12.48 15.31 -12.60
C PHE A 150 11.96 15.50 -14.03
N ALA A 151 11.45 14.43 -14.64
CA ALA A 151 10.74 14.56 -15.91
C ALA A 151 9.56 15.53 -15.71
N ASP A 152 9.47 16.53 -16.53
CA ASP A 152 8.49 17.58 -16.73
C ASP A 152 7.16 17.52 -15.94
N SER A 153 7.22 17.49 -14.63
CA SER A 153 6.05 17.76 -13.80
C SER A 153 5.90 19.28 -13.72
N THR A 154 4.98 19.82 -14.52
CA THR A 154 4.63 21.25 -14.54
C THR A 154 3.69 21.65 -13.40
N ASP A 155 3.21 20.68 -12.62
CA ASP A 155 2.26 20.91 -11.55
C ASP A 155 2.96 21.60 -10.37
N LYS A 156 2.43 22.75 -9.99
CA LYS A 156 2.86 23.43 -8.77
C LYS A 156 2.22 22.75 -7.56
N PRO A 157 2.96 22.62 -6.45
CA PRO A 157 2.41 22.08 -5.21
C PRO A 157 1.13 22.82 -4.81
N ASP A 158 0.04 22.07 -4.59
CA ASP A 158 -1.19 22.62 -4.02
C ASP A 158 -1.10 22.51 -2.49
N GLY A 159 -0.68 23.62 -1.85
CA GLY A 159 -0.53 23.66 -0.40
C GLY A 159 -1.80 23.34 0.37
N LYS A 160 -3.00 23.65 -0.18
CA LYS A 160 -4.28 23.34 0.47
C LYS A 160 -4.56 21.83 0.53
N LYS A 161 -4.22 21.11 -0.52
CA LYS A 161 -4.35 19.63 -0.53
C LYS A 161 -3.42 19.00 0.50
N LEU A 162 -2.21 19.51 0.61
CA LEU A 162 -1.25 19.04 1.61
C LEU A 162 -1.71 19.36 3.03
N ASP A 163 -2.22 20.58 3.29
CA ASP A 163 -2.74 20.97 4.60
C ASP A 163 -3.88 20.04 5.06
N ILE A 164 -4.84 19.74 4.16
CA ILE A 164 -5.92 18.79 4.43
C ILE A 164 -5.37 17.41 4.75
N ARG A 165 -4.41 16.91 3.96
CA ARG A 165 -3.78 15.61 4.23
C ARG A 165 -3.12 15.56 5.59
N MET A 166 -2.36 16.59 5.95
CA MET A 166 -1.70 16.68 7.26
C MET A 166 -2.70 16.76 8.40
N GLU A 167 -3.84 17.42 8.23
CA GLU A 167 -4.93 17.43 9.20
C GLU A 167 -5.52 16.04 9.41
N LEU A 168 -5.79 15.29 8.33
CA LEU A 168 -6.28 13.91 8.41
C LEU A 168 -5.26 12.97 9.06
N ILE A 169 -3.97 13.15 8.77
CA ILE A 169 -2.88 12.42 9.44
C ILE A 169 -2.88 12.73 10.95
N ALA A 170 -3.05 13.98 11.35
CA ALA A 170 -3.13 14.35 12.76
C ALA A 170 -4.30 13.67 13.49
N CYS A 171 -5.45 13.47 12.81
CA CYS A 171 -6.56 12.69 13.37
C CYS A 171 -6.15 11.24 13.69
N LEU A 172 -5.40 10.58 12.79
CA LEU A 172 -4.92 9.21 13.00
C LEU A 172 -3.85 9.12 14.09
N GLN A 173 -3.05 10.17 14.27
CA GLN A 173 -1.95 10.19 15.22
C GLN A 173 -2.33 10.67 16.63
N ASN A 174 -3.58 11.06 16.85
CA ASN A 174 -4.06 11.43 18.19
C ASN A 174 -4.27 10.18 19.06
N ARG A 175 -3.21 9.73 19.71
CA ARG A 175 -3.16 8.49 20.52
C ARG A 175 -3.90 8.54 21.84
N GLU A 176 -4.65 9.61 22.12
CA GLU A 176 -5.55 9.68 23.29
C GLU A 176 -6.74 8.73 23.17
N ALA A 177 -7.07 8.31 21.93
CA ALA A 177 -8.14 7.36 21.64
C ALA A 177 -7.63 6.10 20.95
N PRO A 178 -8.36 4.95 21.04
CA PRO A 178 -8.07 3.75 20.27
C PRO A 178 -8.06 4.03 18.76
N LEU A 179 -7.27 3.27 17.99
CA LEU A 179 -7.07 3.50 16.56
C LEU A 179 -8.40 3.48 15.77
N GLU A 180 -9.29 2.57 16.11
CA GLU A 180 -10.61 2.45 15.50
C GLU A 180 -11.44 3.74 15.68
N ARG A 181 -11.37 4.35 16.88
CA ARG A 181 -12.03 5.63 17.16
C ARG A 181 -11.39 6.78 16.39
N ARG A 182 -10.08 6.80 16.28
CA ARG A 182 -9.33 7.80 15.49
C ARG A 182 -9.67 7.73 14.01
N MET A 183 -9.86 6.52 13.47
CA MET A 183 -10.40 6.32 12.13
C MET A 183 -11.78 6.98 11.96
N MET A 184 -12.69 6.78 12.93
CA MET A 184 -14.01 7.42 12.86
C MET A 184 -13.95 8.94 12.98
N THR A 185 -13.05 9.48 13.80
CA THR A 185 -12.78 10.94 13.87
C THR A 185 -12.31 11.50 12.53
N LEU A 186 -11.42 10.77 11.85
CA LEU A 186 -10.98 11.12 10.49
C LEU A 186 -12.16 11.12 9.52
N GLY A 187 -13.03 10.10 9.56
CA GLY A 187 -14.23 10.03 8.73
C GLY A 187 -15.21 11.17 9.00
N ALA A 188 -15.44 11.53 10.26
CA ALA A 188 -16.25 12.69 10.64
C ALA A 188 -15.69 13.98 10.04
N ARG A 189 -14.36 14.15 10.12
CA ARG A 189 -13.70 15.34 9.55
C ARG A 189 -13.85 15.41 8.04
N MET A 190 -13.69 14.29 7.34
CA MET A 190 -13.89 14.22 5.89
C MET A 190 -15.34 14.53 5.50
N ALA A 191 -16.33 14.00 6.22
CA ALA A 191 -17.74 14.31 6.00
C ALA A 191 -18.05 15.80 6.21
N GLN A 192 -17.45 16.46 7.20
CA GLN A 192 -17.56 17.90 7.41
C GLN A 192 -16.95 18.72 6.26
N MET A 193 -15.82 18.27 5.70
CA MET A 193 -15.19 18.91 4.53
C MET A 193 -16.09 18.85 3.28
N GLU A 194 -16.80 17.73 3.09
CA GLU A 194 -17.73 17.56 1.97
C GLU A 194 -19.03 18.35 2.17
N SER A 195 -19.55 18.37 3.39
CA SER A 195 -20.82 19.02 3.73
C SER A 195 -20.72 19.80 5.05
N PRO A 196 -20.22 21.03 5.04
CA PRO A 196 -19.98 21.81 6.26
C PRO A 196 -21.22 22.04 7.15
N ASN A 197 -22.42 21.94 6.55
CA ASN A 197 -23.70 22.16 7.22
C ASN A 197 -24.41 20.83 7.61
N ALA A 198 -23.78 19.69 7.36
CA ALA A 198 -24.39 18.41 7.71
C ALA A 198 -24.39 18.20 9.23
N THR A 199 -25.57 18.01 9.81
CA THR A 199 -25.81 17.78 11.25
C THR A 199 -25.42 16.37 11.71
N ASN A 200 -24.64 15.63 10.92
CA ASN A 200 -24.38 14.21 11.10
C ASN A 200 -23.17 13.90 12.03
N ALA A 201 -22.53 14.92 12.64
CA ALA A 201 -21.37 14.69 13.52
C ALA A 201 -21.66 13.73 14.67
N ALA A 202 -22.85 13.80 15.27
CA ALA A 202 -23.28 12.91 16.35
C ALA A 202 -23.26 11.42 15.94
N GLN A 203 -23.59 11.08 14.71
CA GLN A 203 -23.59 9.68 14.23
C GLN A 203 -22.19 9.05 14.21
N TRP A 204 -21.15 9.87 14.04
CA TRP A 204 -19.74 9.43 14.04
C TRP A 204 -19.24 9.22 15.48
N GLU A 205 -19.68 10.07 16.42
CA GLU A 205 -19.31 10.00 17.83
C GLU A 205 -20.02 8.85 18.54
N GLU A 206 -21.28 8.60 18.18
CA GLU A 206 -22.12 7.52 18.75
C GLU A 206 -21.81 6.13 18.17
N ALA A 207 -20.99 6.04 17.11
CA ALA A 207 -20.61 4.77 16.53
C ALA A 207 -19.71 3.99 17.49
N GLU A 208 -20.28 3.02 18.21
CA GLU A 208 -19.55 2.18 19.15
C GLU A 208 -19.01 0.92 18.46
N ALA A 209 -17.82 0.49 18.90
CA ALA A 209 -17.28 -0.81 18.58
C ALA A 209 -18.15 -1.88 19.26
N GLY A 210 -19.00 -2.54 18.49
CA GLY A 210 -19.73 -3.72 18.98
C GLY A 210 -18.78 -4.92 19.08
N GLY A 211 -18.99 -5.80 20.06
CA GLY A 211 -18.31 -7.10 20.08
C GLY A 211 -18.67 -7.89 18.81
N ALA A 212 -17.69 -8.61 18.23
CA ALA A 212 -17.93 -9.46 17.08
C ALA A 212 -18.83 -10.65 17.47
N GLY A 213 -20.08 -10.62 17.01
CA GLY A 213 -20.97 -11.78 17.00
C GLY A 213 -20.82 -12.59 15.72
N GLU A 214 -21.55 -13.70 15.63
CA GLU A 214 -21.50 -14.57 14.43
C GLU A 214 -21.98 -13.85 13.16
N ALA A 215 -23.00 -13.00 13.29
CA ALA A 215 -23.54 -12.24 12.16
C ALA A 215 -22.56 -11.20 11.63
N GLU A 216 -21.87 -10.48 12.53
CA GLU A 216 -20.84 -9.52 12.15
C GLU A 216 -19.65 -10.20 11.50
N LEU A 217 -19.18 -11.33 12.04
CA LEU A 217 -18.09 -12.11 11.45
C LEU A 217 -18.46 -12.63 10.06
N ARG A 218 -19.64 -13.22 9.89
CA ARG A 218 -20.11 -13.71 8.57
C ARG A 218 -20.21 -12.59 7.55
N PHE A 219 -20.66 -11.41 7.97
CA PHE A 219 -20.69 -10.23 7.10
C PHE A 219 -19.27 -9.75 6.73
N GLY A 220 -18.37 -9.69 7.71
CA GLY A 220 -16.96 -9.34 7.46
C GLY A 220 -16.26 -10.32 6.51
N LEU A 221 -16.51 -11.63 6.63
CA LEU A 221 -15.97 -12.63 5.73
C LEU A 221 -16.50 -12.46 4.30
N LYS A 222 -17.79 -12.14 4.12
CA LYS A 222 -18.34 -11.83 2.78
C LYS A 222 -17.70 -10.58 2.16
N ILE A 223 -17.43 -9.56 2.98
CA ILE A 223 -16.71 -8.38 2.52
C ILE A 223 -15.28 -8.75 2.09
N ALA A 224 -14.56 -9.54 2.90
CA ALA A 224 -13.23 -10.00 2.57
C ALA A 224 -13.20 -10.84 1.28
N GLU A 225 -14.14 -11.75 1.10
CA GLU A 225 -14.33 -12.52 -0.13
C GLU A 225 -14.57 -11.60 -1.34
N GLY A 226 -15.51 -10.66 -1.23
CA GLY A 226 -15.78 -9.68 -2.29
C GLY A 226 -14.56 -8.79 -2.59
N MET A 227 -13.78 -8.38 -1.58
CA MET A 227 -12.53 -7.66 -1.79
C MET A 227 -11.50 -8.49 -2.56
N LEU A 228 -11.42 -9.80 -2.33
CA LEU A 228 -10.53 -10.71 -3.05
C LEU A 228 -11.03 -10.99 -4.48
N GLU A 229 -12.34 -10.95 -4.72
CA GLU A 229 -12.94 -11.12 -6.06
C GLU A 229 -12.72 -9.91 -6.98
N ILE A 230 -12.74 -8.69 -6.43
CA ILE A 230 -12.48 -7.46 -7.22
C ILE A 230 -10.99 -7.28 -7.55
N LEU A 231 -10.13 -8.20 -7.14
CA LEU A 231 -8.69 -8.10 -7.39
C LEU A 231 -8.38 -8.28 -8.88
N ASP A 232 -7.70 -7.31 -9.44
CA ASP A 232 -7.12 -7.34 -10.77
C ASP A 232 -5.87 -8.25 -10.80
N ARG A 233 -5.25 -8.35 -11.97
CA ARG A 233 -4.03 -9.14 -12.28
C ARG A 233 -2.84 -8.94 -11.32
N TYR A 234 -2.84 -7.91 -10.50
CA TYR A 234 -1.84 -7.68 -9.45
C TYR A 234 -2.14 -8.41 -8.13
N SER A 235 -3.22 -9.14 -8.10
CA SER A 235 -3.72 -9.83 -6.90
C SER A 235 -2.93 -11.08 -6.52
N ASP A 236 -2.11 -11.63 -7.41
CA ASP A 236 -1.41 -12.91 -7.18
C ASP A 236 -0.56 -12.91 -5.91
N SER A 237 -0.03 -11.73 -5.50
CA SER A 237 0.73 -11.61 -4.26
C SER A 237 -0.13 -11.66 -2.99
N VAL A 238 -1.41 -11.28 -3.06
CA VAL A 238 -2.34 -11.21 -1.91
C VAL A 238 -3.24 -12.44 -1.84
N ARG A 239 -3.61 -13.00 -2.98
CA ARG A 239 -4.55 -14.13 -3.08
C ARG A 239 -4.20 -15.31 -2.17
N PRO A 240 -2.95 -15.79 -2.09
CA PRO A 240 -2.63 -16.91 -1.21
C PRO A 240 -2.94 -16.64 0.27
N TYR A 241 -2.74 -15.39 0.73
CA TYR A 241 -3.07 -14.98 2.10
C TYR A 241 -4.57 -14.86 2.31
N GLY A 242 -5.28 -14.32 1.31
CA GLY A 242 -6.74 -14.18 1.35
C GLY A 242 -7.45 -15.52 1.35
N ASP A 243 -7.09 -16.42 0.43
CA ASP A 243 -7.65 -17.78 0.33
C ASP A 243 -7.39 -18.56 1.62
N PHE A 244 -6.18 -18.45 2.20
CA PHE A 244 -5.86 -19.00 3.50
C PHE A 244 -6.80 -18.47 4.58
N GLY A 245 -7.00 -17.16 4.68
CA GLY A 245 -7.85 -16.53 5.69
C GLY A 245 -9.32 -16.95 5.57
N LEU A 246 -9.86 -17.00 4.34
CA LEU A 246 -11.22 -17.48 4.10
C LEU A 246 -11.38 -18.95 4.48
N ALA A 247 -10.42 -19.80 4.14
CA ALA A 247 -10.42 -21.22 4.52
C ALA A 247 -10.28 -21.40 6.04
N TYR A 248 -9.40 -20.62 6.69
CA TYR A 248 -9.15 -20.68 8.12
C TYR A 248 -10.38 -20.33 8.94
N PHE A 249 -11.09 -19.26 8.59
CA PHE A 249 -12.32 -18.81 9.24
C PHE A 249 -13.59 -19.43 8.66
N GLY A 250 -13.48 -20.28 7.65
CA GLY A 250 -14.61 -21.05 7.15
C GLY A 250 -15.05 -22.15 8.12
N GLY A 251 -16.31 -22.57 7.98
CA GLY A 251 -16.86 -23.67 8.78
C GLY A 251 -17.72 -23.27 9.97
N GLY A 252 -18.17 -24.29 10.71
CA GLY A 252 -19.15 -24.12 11.80
C GLY A 252 -18.57 -23.51 13.10
N ASP A 253 -17.24 -23.51 13.26
CA ASP A 253 -16.51 -22.99 14.43
C ASP A 253 -15.82 -21.65 14.15
N ALA A 254 -16.22 -20.96 13.08
CA ALA A 254 -15.60 -19.72 12.60
C ALA A 254 -15.43 -18.64 13.69
N LEU A 255 -16.46 -18.42 14.51
CA LEU A 255 -16.42 -17.40 15.54
C LEU A 255 -15.41 -17.72 16.65
N ASP A 256 -15.31 -18.97 17.06
CA ASP A 256 -14.35 -19.39 18.08
C ASP A 256 -12.91 -19.36 17.55
N LYS A 257 -12.71 -19.76 16.30
CA LYS A 257 -11.42 -19.62 15.61
C LYS A 257 -10.99 -18.14 15.52
N TYR A 258 -11.92 -17.29 15.10
CA TYR A 258 -11.67 -15.87 14.99
C TYR A 258 -11.29 -15.23 16.34
N ARG A 259 -12.06 -15.53 17.42
CA ARG A 259 -11.77 -15.01 18.75
C ARG A 259 -10.40 -15.44 19.27
N ARG A 260 -10.04 -16.71 19.06
CA ARG A 260 -8.72 -17.23 19.42
C ARG A 260 -7.61 -16.55 18.61
N ALA A 261 -7.74 -16.52 17.27
CA ALA A 261 -6.75 -15.90 16.41
C ALA A 261 -6.54 -14.41 16.74
N LYS A 262 -7.63 -13.67 17.03
CA LYS A 262 -7.56 -12.28 17.43
C LYS A 262 -6.84 -12.10 18.77
N ALA A 263 -7.15 -12.92 19.76
CA ALA A 263 -6.49 -12.86 21.06
C ALA A 263 -5.00 -13.22 20.95
N ASP A 264 -4.67 -14.23 20.16
CA ASP A 264 -3.27 -14.63 19.87
C ASP A 264 -2.53 -13.52 19.14
N PHE A 265 -3.16 -12.88 18.15
CA PHE A 265 -2.60 -11.74 17.43
C PHE A 265 -2.30 -10.56 18.36
N ASP A 266 -3.26 -10.18 19.20
CA ASP A 266 -3.10 -9.10 20.17
C ASP A 266 -1.98 -9.41 21.19
N GLY A 267 -1.82 -10.67 21.57
CA GLY A 267 -0.73 -11.13 22.44
C GLY A 267 0.64 -11.19 21.77
N LYS A 268 0.72 -11.69 20.53
CA LYS A 268 1.96 -11.81 19.75
C LYS A 268 2.49 -10.45 19.29
N TYR A 269 1.60 -9.51 18.98
CA TYR A 269 1.91 -8.21 18.43
C TYR A 269 1.28 -7.05 19.24
N PRO A 270 1.68 -6.83 20.49
CA PRO A 270 1.03 -5.85 21.38
C PRO A 270 1.05 -4.41 20.82
N PHE A 271 2.00 -4.11 19.92
CA PHE A 271 2.16 -2.80 19.27
C PHE A 271 1.56 -2.74 17.86
N TRP A 272 0.73 -3.71 17.47
CA TRP A 272 0.19 -3.74 16.11
C TRP A 272 -0.62 -2.50 15.73
N ARG A 273 -1.31 -1.88 16.71
CA ARG A 273 -2.09 -0.65 16.46
C ARG A 273 -1.18 0.52 16.09
N GLN A 274 -0.02 0.63 16.73
CA GLN A 274 0.98 1.63 16.38
C GLN A 274 1.58 1.36 15.00
N GLY A 275 1.87 0.11 14.70
CA GLY A 275 2.34 -0.31 13.39
C GLY A 275 1.32 -0.02 12.29
N LEU A 276 0.04 -0.37 12.51
CA LEU A 276 -1.03 -0.09 11.54
C LEU A 276 -1.29 1.42 11.40
N GLU A 277 -1.25 2.20 12.49
CA GLU A 277 -1.30 3.66 12.41
C GLU A 277 -0.22 4.20 11.48
N ASN A 278 1.03 3.78 11.67
CA ASN A 278 2.15 4.22 10.84
C ASN A 278 2.00 3.78 9.36
N LEU A 279 1.47 2.58 9.11
CA LEU A 279 1.15 2.10 7.77
C LEU A 279 0.05 2.95 7.11
N MET A 280 -1.04 3.24 7.82
CA MET A 280 -2.13 4.08 7.32
C MET A 280 -1.68 5.51 7.07
N VAL A 281 -0.94 6.11 8.01
CA VAL A 281 -0.33 7.45 7.83
C VAL A 281 0.58 7.49 6.62
N ASN A 282 1.44 6.47 6.47
CA ASN A 282 2.30 6.35 5.29
C ASN A 282 1.48 6.20 3.99
N HIS A 283 0.41 5.43 4.02
CA HIS A 283 -0.49 5.25 2.87
C HIS A 283 -1.15 6.58 2.47
N LEU A 284 -1.73 7.32 3.43
CA LEU A 284 -2.32 8.63 3.14
C LEU A 284 -1.29 9.58 2.50
N PHE A 285 -0.07 9.55 3.00
CA PHE A 285 0.99 10.43 2.52
C PHE A 285 1.52 9.98 1.15
N PHE A 286 1.77 8.68 0.96
CA PHE A 286 2.29 8.10 -0.27
C PHE A 286 1.32 8.19 -1.44
N THR A 287 0.01 8.02 -1.22
CA THR A 287 -0.99 8.03 -2.30
C THR A 287 -1.54 9.40 -2.64
N GLY A 288 -1.18 10.45 -1.88
CA GLY A 288 -1.77 11.77 -2.07
C GLY A 288 -3.20 11.90 -1.55
N PHE A 289 -3.64 10.97 -0.67
CA PHE A 289 -4.98 10.92 -0.11
C PHE A 289 -5.43 12.27 0.50
N PRO A 290 -6.71 12.67 0.37
CA PRO A 290 -7.79 12.01 -0.36
C PRO A 290 -7.85 12.40 -1.85
N PHE A 291 -6.92 13.19 -2.34
CA PHE A 291 -6.93 13.80 -3.66
C PHE A 291 -6.06 13.05 -4.68
N ALA A 292 -5.86 11.75 -4.52
CA ALA A 292 -4.96 10.92 -5.34
C ALA A 292 -4.73 11.50 -6.75
N ASP A 293 -3.59 12.18 -6.95
CA ASP A 293 -3.26 12.83 -8.21
C ASP A 293 -2.89 11.76 -9.26
N GLY A 294 -3.63 11.74 -10.37
CA GLY A 294 -3.17 11.08 -11.58
C GLY A 294 -4.02 9.97 -12.19
N TYR A 295 -5.09 9.50 -11.55
CA TYR A 295 -5.86 8.37 -12.12
C TYR A 295 -7.27 8.68 -12.63
N VAL A 296 -7.94 9.74 -12.20
CA VAL A 296 -9.24 10.13 -12.78
C VAL A 296 -9.51 11.64 -12.64
N SER A 297 -9.82 12.29 -13.74
CA SER A 297 -10.47 13.61 -13.77
C SER A 297 -11.93 13.45 -13.32
N GLY A 298 -12.24 13.61 -12.04
CA GLY A 298 -13.59 13.56 -11.52
C GLY A 298 -13.68 14.00 -10.06
N TYR A 299 -14.86 14.45 -9.66
CA TYR A 299 -15.16 14.74 -8.25
C TYR A 299 -15.04 13.46 -7.42
N VAL A 300 -14.22 13.48 -6.38
CA VAL A 300 -14.06 12.38 -5.45
C VAL A 300 -14.86 12.70 -4.19
N SER A 301 -15.82 11.85 -3.85
CA SER A 301 -16.56 11.98 -2.61
C SER A 301 -15.66 11.62 -1.42
N MET A 302 -15.56 12.53 -0.45
CA MET A 302 -14.82 12.29 0.80
C MET A 302 -15.35 11.08 1.57
N GLU A 303 -16.67 10.83 1.50
CA GLU A 303 -17.26 9.63 2.09
C GLU A 303 -16.82 8.35 1.38
N ALA A 304 -16.68 8.37 0.05
CA ALA A 304 -16.20 7.23 -0.71
C ALA A 304 -14.72 6.95 -0.40
N GLU A 305 -13.88 8.00 -0.33
CA GLU A 305 -12.48 7.86 0.07
C GLU A 305 -12.35 7.29 1.49
N PHE A 306 -13.17 7.75 2.42
CA PHE A 306 -13.17 7.19 3.78
C PHE A 306 -13.60 5.72 3.81
N ARG A 307 -14.63 5.33 3.03
CA ARG A 307 -15.01 3.91 2.90
C ARG A 307 -13.87 3.06 2.37
N GLY A 308 -13.16 3.54 1.36
CA GLY A 308 -11.98 2.87 0.83
C GLY A 308 -10.89 2.70 1.88
N LEU A 309 -10.66 3.72 2.71
CA LEU A 309 -9.70 3.66 3.80
C LEU A 309 -10.12 2.63 4.88
N CYS A 310 -11.41 2.53 5.20
CA CYS A 310 -11.94 1.47 6.07
C CYS A 310 -11.74 0.08 5.45
N ALA A 311 -11.90 -0.06 4.13
CA ALA A 311 -11.63 -1.31 3.43
C ALA A 311 -10.15 -1.72 3.53
N VAL A 312 -9.22 -0.78 3.34
CA VAL A 312 -7.77 -1.03 3.51
C VAL A 312 -7.47 -1.52 4.94
N TYR A 313 -7.99 -0.83 5.95
CA TYR A 313 -7.84 -1.22 7.35
C TYR A 313 -8.34 -2.64 7.59
N THR A 314 -9.56 -2.93 7.13
CA THR A 314 -10.23 -4.23 7.33
C THR A 314 -9.51 -5.35 6.60
N LEU A 315 -9.11 -5.13 5.35
CA LEU A 315 -8.36 -6.13 4.58
C LEU A 315 -7.04 -6.47 5.27
N TRP A 316 -6.25 -5.46 5.65
CA TRP A 316 -4.99 -5.71 6.34
C TRP A 316 -5.20 -6.51 7.61
N ARG A 317 -6.21 -6.12 8.43
CA ARG A 317 -6.49 -6.81 9.68
C ARG A 317 -6.92 -8.26 9.47
N PHE A 318 -7.82 -8.51 8.51
CA PHE A 318 -8.24 -9.85 8.14
C PHE A 318 -7.03 -10.74 7.75
N LEU A 319 -6.19 -10.23 6.85
CA LEU A 319 -5.02 -10.96 6.37
C LEU A 319 -3.99 -11.17 7.49
N ALA A 320 -3.71 -10.16 8.30
CA ALA A 320 -2.73 -10.24 9.38
C ALA A 320 -3.17 -11.25 10.46
N VAL A 321 -4.41 -11.15 10.94
CA VAL A 321 -4.94 -12.03 12.00
C VAL A 321 -5.02 -13.48 11.52
N SER A 322 -5.51 -13.72 10.31
CA SER A 322 -5.63 -15.09 9.79
C SER A 322 -4.25 -15.71 9.53
N TRP A 323 -3.36 -15.00 8.87
CA TRP A 323 -2.04 -15.53 8.49
C TRP A 323 -1.17 -15.84 9.71
N THR A 324 -1.14 -14.95 10.69
CA THR A 324 -0.33 -15.12 11.89
C THR A 324 -0.93 -16.06 12.93
N ALA A 325 -2.14 -16.57 12.71
CA ALA A 325 -2.71 -17.63 13.53
C ALA A 325 -1.90 -18.94 13.44
N GLU A 326 -1.31 -19.20 12.26
CA GLU A 326 -0.47 -20.39 12.02
C GLU A 326 0.99 -20.07 11.70
N LYS A 327 1.34 -18.80 11.64
CA LYS A 327 2.71 -18.33 11.38
C LYS A 327 3.14 -17.39 12.49
N ASP A 328 4.38 -17.49 12.90
CA ASP A 328 4.91 -16.67 13.98
C ASP A 328 5.99 -15.70 13.51
N GLY A 329 6.14 -14.65 14.27
CA GLY A 329 7.22 -13.69 14.12
C GLY A 329 6.88 -12.48 13.24
N MET A 330 7.72 -11.48 13.37
CA MET A 330 7.57 -10.21 12.63
C MET A 330 7.69 -10.41 11.11
N ASP A 331 8.43 -11.42 10.68
CA ASP A 331 8.59 -11.74 9.26
C ASP A 331 7.24 -12.13 8.62
N ALA A 332 6.44 -12.97 9.29
CA ALA A 332 5.12 -13.35 8.79
C ALA A 332 4.17 -12.14 8.69
N LEU A 333 4.22 -11.24 9.68
CA LEU A 333 3.43 -10.01 9.65
C LEU A 333 3.91 -9.03 8.57
N ALA A 334 5.21 -8.92 8.35
CA ALA A 334 5.78 -8.06 7.31
C ALA A 334 5.46 -8.58 5.91
N ASP A 335 5.49 -9.90 5.70
CA ASP A 335 5.17 -10.53 4.40
C ASP A 335 3.73 -10.24 3.99
N VAL A 336 2.78 -10.50 4.88
CA VAL A 336 1.36 -10.25 4.60
C VAL A 336 1.08 -8.75 4.45
N THR A 337 1.78 -7.90 5.21
CA THR A 337 1.68 -6.45 5.09
C THR A 337 2.19 -5.96 3.75
N ALA A 338 3.39 -6.35 3.35
CA ALA A 338 3.95 -5.96 2.05
C ALA A 338 3.06 -6.46 0.88
N ALA A 339 2.50 -7.67 0.99
CA ALA A 339 1.58 -8.20 0.01
C ALA A 339 0.28 -7.37 -0.07
N ALA A 340 -0.34 -7.05 1.06
CA ALA A 340 -1.54 -6.21 1.12
C ALA A 340 -1.30 -4.82 0.52
N PHE A 341 -0.21 -4.15 0.89
CA PHE A 341 0.11 -2.83 0.38
C PHE A 341 0.60 -2.84 -1.07
N ARG A 342 1.07 -3.97 -1.60
CA ARG A 342 1.30 -4.12 -3.04
C ARG A 342 0.01 -3.95 -3.85
N LEU A 343 -1.08 -4.46 -3.33
CA LEU A 343 -2.39 -4.23 -3.90
C LEU A 343 -2.85 -2.78 -3.67
N VAL A 344 -2.83 -2.34 -2.42
CA VAL A 344 -3.43 -1.07 -1.97
C VAL A 344 -2.70 0.16 -2.55
N ASP A 345 -1.37 0.17 -2.58
CA ASP A 345 -0.57 1.32 -3.02
C ASP A 345 -0.41 1.43 -4.55
N HIS A 346 -0.75 0.37 -5.31
CA HIS A 346 -0.42 0.30 -6.75
C HIS A 346 -1.57 -0.06 -7.67
N THR A 347 -2.81 -0.12 -7.14
CA THR A 347 -4.01 -0.43 -7.94
C THR A 347 -5.18 0.48 -7.54
N ASP A 348 -6.30 0.35 -8.26
CA ASP A 348 -7.55 1.03 -7.90
C ASP A 348 -8.33 0.32 -6.78
N PHE A 349 -7.68 -0.53 -5.98
CA PHE A 349 -8.30 -1.30 -4.91
C PHE A 349 -9.14 -0.42 -3.98
N HIS A 350 -8.59 0.70 -3.54
CA HIS A 350 -9.25 1.63 -2.61
C HIS A 350 -10.63 2.05 -3.12
N ARG A 351 -10.75 2.44 -4.39
CA ARG A 351 -12.01 2.87 -5.01
C ARG A 351 -12.97 1.71 -5.25
N ASN A 352 -12.45 0.60 -5.77
CA ASN A 352 -13.26 -0.58 -6.03
C ASN A 352 -13.82 -1.17 -4.73
N ALA A 353 -13.04 -1.20 -3.68
CA ALA A 353 -13.48 -1.65 -2.36
C ALA A 353 -14.48 -0.68 -1.72
N ALA A 354 -14.34 0.64 -1.91
CA ALA A 354 -15.33 1.63 -1.47
C ALA A 354 -16.70 1.41 -2.14
N GLU A 355 -16.70 1.07 -3.42
CA GLU A 355 -17.91 0.74 -4.16
C GLU A 355 -18.51 -0.58 -3.70
N LEU A 356 -17.71 -1.62 -3.51
CA LEU A 356 -18.16 -2.88 -2.93
C LEU A 356 -18.85 -2.68 -1.57
N LEU A 357 -18.25 -1.89 -0.68
CA LEU A 357 -18.85 -1.57 0.62
C LEU A 357 -20.20 -0.86 0.47
N ARG A 358 -20.33 0.04 -0.52
CA ARG A 358 -21.59 0.71 -0.83
C ARG A 358 -22.64 -0.29 -1.31
N GLU A 359 -22.31 -1.18 -2.24
CA GLU A 359 -23.22 -2.19 -2.77
C GLU A 359 -23.66 -3.19 -1.70
N MET A 360 -22.80 -3.52 -0.77
CA MET A 360 -23.11 -4.38 0.38
C MET A 360 -23.85 -3.64 1.52
N GLY A 361 -24.18 -2.36 1.33
CA GLY A 361 -24.90 -1.56 2.31
C GLY A 361 -24.07 -1.15 3.53
N CYS A 362 -22.73 -1.24 3.46
CA CYS A 362 -21.82 -0.82 4.53
C CYS A 362 -21.40 0.65 4.33
N VAL A 363 -22.33 1.57 4.60
CA VAL A 363 -22.17 3.01 4.32
C VAL A 363 -22.28 3.90 5.54
N SER A 364 -23.00 3.47 6.58
CA SER A 364 -23.17 4.31 7.77
C SER A 364 -21.95 4.25 8.70
N PRO A 365 -21.68 5.32 9.49
CA PRO A 365 -20.60 5.32 10.48
C PRO A 365 -20.63 4.11 11.42
N ARG A 366 -21.83 3.70 11.88
CA ARG A 366 -22.01 2.53 12.74
C ARG A 366 -21.59 1.22 12.06
N GLN A 367 -21.91 1.05 10.78
CA GLN A 367 -21.53 -0.16 10.03
C GLN A 367 -20.02 -0.19 9.78
N LEU A 368 -19.43 0.95 9.41
CA LEU A 368 -17.99 1.08 9.20
C LEU A 368 -17.21 0.84 10.50
N MET A 369 -17.68 1.39 11.63
CA MET A 369 -17.07 1.13 12.93
C MET A 369 -17.12 -0.37 13.31
N LYS A 370 -18.24 -1.05 13.09
CA LYS A 370 -18.34 -2.51 13.30
C LYS A 370 -17.36 -3.26 12.43
N LEU A 371 -17.22 -2.88 11.17
CA LEU A 371 -16.32 -3.52 10.21
C LEU A 371 -14.85 -3.40 10.63
N ILE A 372 -14.38 -2.19 10.97
CA ILE A 372 -12.99 -1.99 11.41
C ILE A 372 -12.70 -2.53 12.81
N SER A 373 -13.72 -2.86 13.60
CA SER A 373 -13.59 -3.47 14.94
C SER A 373 -13.45 -5.00 14.90
N LEU A 374 -13.74 -5.61 13.76
CA LEU A 374 -13.43 -7.01 13.48
C LEU A 374 -11.93 -7.20 13.35
#